data_a19c7b023dd58ee9df7be1bbc7e60603
#
_entry.id   a19c7b023dd58ee9df7be1bbc7e60603
#
_cell.length_a   1.000
_cell.length_b   1.000
_cell.length_c   1.000
_cell.angle_alpha   90.00
_cell.angle_beta   90.00
_cell.angle_gamma   90.00
#
_symmetry.space_group_name_H-M   'P 1'
#
loop_
_entity.id
_entity.type
_entity.pdbx_description
1 polymer ?
#
loop_
_entity_poly.entity_id
_entity_poly.type
_entity_poly.pdbx_seq_one_letter_code
_entity_poly.pdbx_strand_id
1 'polypeptide(L)'
;MKGEEIFKYRKTVRQYLPDVVSDENVEKILDAALAAPLAAGDDKTTHITVVKPGEIMEKIRAACQLTRKNGEKMDPLYGASTMFFVSSTDLSEDCIEFCNAGCLIENILLQATALDLGSTYIWGCLKKLKKNPEAVALLNIPEGYEIMSAAVVGYPAEPLSERVGDRERISHNIIK
;
A
#
# COMPACT_ATOMS: atom_id res chain seq x y z
N MET A 1 6.03 -19.33 -2.41
CA MET A 1 4.59 -19.70 -2.37
C MET A 1 4.11 -19.91 -3.80
N LYS A 2 3.27 -20.91 -4.08
CA LYS A 2 2.67 -21.11 -5.41
C LYS A 2 1.58 -20.07 -5.66
N GLY A 3 1.32 -19.71 -6.94
CA GLY A 3 0.41 -18.60 -7.28
C GLY A 3 -0.96 -18.62 -6.60
N GLU A 4 -1.63 -19.78 -6.54
CA GLU A 4 -2.95 -19.92 -5.89
C GLU A 4 -2.90 -19.77 -4.36
N GLU A 5 -1.77 -20.11 -3.73
CA GLU A 5 -1.58 -20.01 -2.28
C GLU A 5 -1.49 -18.56 -1.82
N ILE A 6 -0.92 -17.67 -2.64
CA ILE A 6 -0.77 -16.25 -2.30
C ILE A 6 -2.12 -15.63 -1.92
N PHE A 7 -3.18 -15.93 -2.68
CA PHE A 7 -4.52 -15.41 -2.41
C PHE A 7 -5.12 -15.94 -1.10
N LYS A 8 -4.73 -17.14 -0.67
CA LYS A 8 -5.18 -17.73 0.60
C LYS A 8 -4.47 -17.07 1.80
N TYR A 9 -3.19 -16.73 1.65
CA TYR A 9 -2.38 -16.17 2.73
C TYR A 9 -2.40 -14.64 2.78
N ARG A 10 -2.74 -13.95 1.68
CA ARG A 10 -2.84 -12.50 1.67
C ARG A 10 -3.92 -12.03 2.66
N LYS A 11 -3.51 -11.35 3.68
CA LYS A 11 -4.38 -10.72 4.69
C LYS A 11 -3.85 -9.35 5.11
N THR A 12 -4.70 -8.52 5.66
CA THR A 12 -4.31 -7.24 6.25
C THR A 12 -3.59 -7.47 7.58
N VAL A 13 -2.32 -7.09 7.66
CA VAL A 13 -1.48 -7.21 8.86
C VAL A 13 -1.41 -5.85 9.56
N ARG A 14 -1.64 -5.83 10.88
CA ARG A 14 -1.66 -4.60 11.70
C ARG A 14 -0.74 -4.67 12.91
N GLN A 15 0.21 -5.58 12.90
CA GLN A 15 1.29 -5.69 13.88
C GLN A 15 2.54 -6.20 13.17
N TYR A 16 3.60 -5.44 13.27
CA TYR A 16 4.85 -5.73 12.58
C TYR A 16 6.01 -5.81 13.57
N LEU A 17 6.99 -6.64 13.27
CA LEU A 17 8.29 -6.66 13.92
C LEU A 17 9.11 -5.42 13.50
N PRO A 18 10.09 -5.01 14.30
CA PRO A 18 10.92 -3.84 14.00
C PRO A 18 11.92 -4.08 12.86
N ASP A 19 11.99 -5.30 12.36
CA ASP A 19 12.93 -5.69 11.31
C ASP A 19 12.67 -4.93 10.00
N VAL A 20 13.77 -4.54 9.35
CA VAL A 20 13.73 -3.77 8.11
C VAL A 20 13.61 -4.71 6.92
N VAL A 21 12.66 -4.45 6.04
CA VAL A 21 12.54 -5.16 4.75
C VAL A 21 13.81 -4.92 3.94
N SER A 22 14.44 -5.99 3.44
CA SER A 22 15.66 -5.91 2.66
C SER A 22 15.45 -5.16 1.34
N ASP A 23 16.50 -4.53 0.82
CA ASP A 23 16.45 -3.83 -0.46
C ASP A 23 16.04 -4.77 -1.60
N GLU A 24 16.56 -6.00 -1.60
CA GLU A 24 16.16 -7.03 -2.56
C GLU A 24 14.66 -7.32 -2.55
N ASN A 25 14.04 -7.40 -1.36
CA ASN A 25 12.60 -7.61 -1.25
C ASN A 25 11.81 -6.36 -1.66
N VAL A 26 12.32 -5.15 -1.35
CA VAL A 26 11.70 -3.89 -1.81
C VAL A 26 11.69 -3.83 -3.34
N GLU A 27 12.79 -4.16 -4.01
CA GLU A 27 12.88 -4.20 -5.48
C GLU A 27 11.91 -5.22 -6.08
N LYS A 28 11.83 -6.44 -5.53
CA LYS A 28 10.85 -7.45 -6.00
C LYS A 28 9.40 -6.98 -5.87
N ILE A 29 9.08 -6.23 -4.81
CA ILE A 29 7.75 -5.68 -4.62
C ILE A 29 7.49 -4.54 -5.61
N LEU A 30 8.49 -3.71 -5.87
CA LEU A 30 8.42 -2.65 -6.87
C LEU A 30 8.22 -3.22 -8.26
N ASP A 31 8.99 -4.24 -8.66
CA ASP A 31 8.84 -4.93 -9.94
C ASP A 31 7.42 -5.48 -10.14
N ALA A 32 6.85 -6.08 -9.08
CA ALA A 32 5.46 -6.57 -9.13
C ALA A 32 4.45 -5.43 -9.31
N ALA A 33 4.66 -4.31 -8.63
CA ALA A 33 3.81 -3.12 -8.80
C ALA A 33 3.89 -2.59 -10.24
N LEU A 34 5.11 -2.48 -10.80
CA LEU A 34 5.34 -2.01 -12.17
C LEU A 34 4.75 -2.93 -13.24
N ALA A 35 4.51 -4.21 -12.91
CA ALA A 35 3.83 -5.16 -13.79
C ALA A 35 2.29 -5.03 -13.80
N ALA A 36 1.71 -4.12 -13.00
CA ALA A 36 0.26 -3.93 -12.95
C ALA A 36 -0.27 -3.33 -14.26
N PRO A 37 -1.47 -3.73 -14.71
CA PRO A 37 -2.10 -3.10 -15.86
C PRO A 37 -2.49 -1.65 -15.52
N LEU A 38 -2.28 -0.75 -16.48
CA LEU A 38 -2.70 0.64 -16.41
C LEU A 38 -3.71 0.94 -17.52
N ALA A 39 -4.64 1.83 -17.26
CA ALA A 39 -5.60 2.28 -18.26
C ALA A 39 -4.87 2.86 -19.49
N ALA A 40 -5.30 2.44 -20.67
CA ALA A 40 -4.69 2.79 -21.96
C ALA A 40 -3.18 2.45 -22.10
N GLY A 41 -2.59 1.73 -21.11
CA GLY A 41 -1.15 1.44 -21.09
C GLY A 41 -0.27 2.69 -20.92
N ASP A 42 -0.83 3.78 -20.39
CA ASP A 42 -0.08 5.01 -20.18
C ASP A 42 0.62 5.00 -18.82
N ASP A 43 1.88 4.61 -18.84
CA ASP A 43 2.75 4.51 -17.67
C ASP A 43 3.24 5.89 -17.16
N LYS A 44 3.18 6.94 -17.99
CA LYS A 44 3.63 8.29 -17.65
C LYS A 44 2.71 9.05 -16.72
N THR A 45 1.54 8.50 -16.45
CA THR A 45 0.53 9.12 -15.59
C THR A 45 0.60 8.64 -14.14
N THR A 46 1.47 7.67 -13.85
CA THR A 46 1.55 7.03 -12.53
C THR A 46 2.99 7.03 -12.01
N HIS A 47 3.15 7.28 -10.71
CA HIS A 47 4.45 7.33 -10.03
C HIS A 47 4.40 6.56 -8.71
N ILE A 48 5.47 5.83 -8.38
CA ILE A 48 5.61 5.14 -7.11
C ILE A 48 6.75 5.77 -6.31
N THR A 49 6.47 6.16 -5.07
CA THR A 49 7.48 6.57 -4.10
C THR A 49 7.59 5.51 -3.02
N VAL A 50 8.80 5.00 -2.78
CA VAL A 50 9.08 4.06 -1.69
C VAL A 50 9.79 4.81 -0.56
N VAL A 51 9.20 4.73 0.64
CA VAL A 51 9.78 5.30 1.86
C VAL A 51 10.27 4.15 2.74
N LYS A 52 11.58 4.14 3.01
CA LYS A 52 12.26 3.16 3.86
C LYS A 52 12.42 3.72 5.28
N PRO A 53 12.83 2.90 6.26
CA PRO A 53 13.07 3.37 7.64
C PRO A 53 14.05 4.55 7.68
N GLY A 54 13.74 5.52 8.52
CA GLY A 54 14.56 6.72 8.71
C GLY A 54 13.73 7.94 9.07
N GLU A 55 14.37 9.10 9.10
CA GLU A 55 13.75 10.36 9.51
C GLU A 55 12.49 10.72 8.66
N ILE A 56 12.54 10.46 7.36
CA ILE A 56 11.40 10.72 6.47
C ILE A 56 10.20 9.85 6.87
N MET A 57 10.41 8.54 7.11
CA MET A 57 9.35 7.64 7.56
C MET A 57 8.70 8.13 8.85
N GLU A 58 9.49 8.58 9.81
CA GLU A 58 8.96 9.07 11.09
C GLU A 58 8.16 10.37 10.92
N LYS A 59 8.59 11.28 10.06
CA LYS A 59 7.83 12.49 9.71
C LYS A 59 6.49 12.15 9.02
N ILE A 60 6.50 11.19 8.08
CA ILE A 60 5.29 10.69 7.43
C ILE A 60 4.36 10.02 8.45
N ARG A 61 4.89 9.17 9.33
CA ARG A 61 4.15 8.51 10.42
C ARG A 61 3.46 9.53 11.32
N ALA A 62 4.18 10.57 11.73
CA ALA A 62 3.62 11.65 12.54
C ALA A 62 2.51 12.43 11.80
N ALA A 63 2.70 12.74 10.52
CA ALA A 63 1.71 13.40 9.69
C ALA A 63 0.44 12.55 9.46
N CYS A 64 0.60 11.23 9.41
CA CYS A 64 -0.49 10.26 9.29
C CYS A 64 -1.21 9.97 10.60
N GLN A 65 -0.64 10.31 11.76
CA GLN A 65 -1.13 9.90 13.09
C GLN A 65 -2.62 10.21 13.27
N LEU A 66 -3.37 9.22 13.69
CA LEU A 66 -4.81 9.35 13.98
C LEU A 66 -5.04 9.46 15.49
N THR A 67 -6.18 10.05 15.85
CA THR A 67 -6.64 10.09 17.24
C THR A 67 -7.96 9.35 17.33
N ARG A 68 -8.05 8.35 18.20
CA ARG A 68 -9.27 7.61 18.48
C ARG A 68 -10.27 8.47 19.24
N LYS A 69 -11.53 8.07 19.27
CA LYS A 69 -12.59 8.78 20.01
C LYS A 69 -12.30 8.94 21.50
N ASN A 70 -11.52 8.04 22.09
CA ASN A 70 -11.07 8.09 23.48
C ASN A 70 -9.86 9.00 23.72
N GLY A 71 -9.36 9.72 22.70
CA GLY A 71 -8.20 10.61 22.77
C GLY A 71 -6.84 9.89 22.56
N GLU A 72 -6.83 8.56 22.45
CA GLU A 72 -5.60 7.78 22.24
C GLU A 72 -5.04 8.03 20.83
N LYS A 73 -3.73 8.25 20.76
CA LYS A 73 -3.02 8.34 19.48
C LYS A 73 -2.81 6.94 18.90
N MET A 74 -3.07 6.79 17.61
CA MET A 74 -2.89 5.56 16.88
C MET A 74 -1.93 5.78 15.71
N ASP A 75 -0.93 4.91 15.58
CA ASP A 75 -0.11 4.81 14.36
C ASP A 75 -0.89 4.03 13.30
N PRO A 76 -1.34 4.69 12.20
CA PRO A 76 -2.08 4.01 11.15
C PRO A 76 -1.18 3.18 10.22
N LEU A 77 0.15 3.24 10.39
CA LEU A 77 1.13 2.42 9.67
C LEU A 77 1.49 1.16 10.46
N TYR A 78 0.97 1.03 11.70
CA TYR A 78 1.06 -0.17 12.56
C TYR A 78 2.49 -0.63 12.88
N GLY A 79 3.49 0.27 12.78
CA GLY A 79 4.90 -0.07 12.98
C GLY A 79 5.59 -0.69 11.76
N ALA A 80 4.94 -0.75 10.61
CA ALA A 80 5.57 -1.26 9.38
C ALA A 80 6.83 -0.46 9.01
N SER A 81 7.84 -1.15 8.49
CA SER A 81 9.14 -0.56 8.18
C SER A 81 9.22 0.11 6.80
N THR A 82 8.34 -0.25 5.87
CA THR A 82 8.41 0.26 4.48
C THR A 82 7.04 0.69 4.00
N MET A 83 6.97 1.80 3.29
CA MET A 83 5.72 2.33 2.73
C MET A 83 5.89 2.62 1.24
N PHE A 84 4.93 2.17 0.45
CA PHE A 84 4.81 2.42 -0.98
C PHE A 84 3.64 3.39 -1.21
N PHE A 85 3.91 4.54 -1.79
CA PHE A 85 2.90 5.48 -2.24
C PHE A 85 2.68 5.32 -3.74
N VAL A 86 1.44 5.34 -4.14
CA VAL A 86 1.06 5.46 -5.56
C VAL A 86 0.46 6.84 -5.77
N SER A 87 1.06 7.59 -6.68
CA SER A 87 0.63 8.93 -7.08
C SER A 87 0.28 8.92 -8.57
N SER A 88 -0.63 9.78 -8.98
CA SER A 88 -1.04 9.90 -10.38
C SER A 88 -1.36 11.34 -10.73
N THR A 89 -1.27 11.65 -12.03
CA THR A 89 -1.91 12.85 -12.60
C THR A 89 -3.43 12.63 -12.60
N ASP A 90 -4.19 13.69 -12.78
CA ASP A 90 -5.61 13.60 -13.08
C ASP A 90 -5.79 13.05 -14.51
N LEU A 91 -6.42 11.89 -14.65
CA LEU A 91 -6.55 11.21 -15.94
C LEU A 91 -7.91 11.40 -16.58
N SER A 92 -8.95 11.61 -15.79
CA SER A 92 -10.29 11.75 -16.30
C SER A 92 -11.30 12.10 -15.21
N GLU A 93 -12.48 12.56 -15.63
CA GLU A 93 -13.64 12.74 -14.75
C GLU A 93 -14.14 11.43 -14.13
N ASP A 94 -13.79 10.27 -14.74
CA ASP A 94 -14.19 8.94 -14.28
C ASP A 94 -13.31 8.36 -13.18
N CYS A 95 -12.32 9.12 -12.69
CA CYS A 95 -11.42 8.71 -11.60
C CYS A 95 -10.66 7.40 -11.88
N ILE A 96 -10.26 7.15 -13.13
CA ILE A 96 -9.59 5.92 -13.57
C ILE A 96 -8.24 5.73 -12.87
N GLU A 97 -7.58 6.82 -12.44
CA GLU A 97 -6.35 6.83 -11.67
C GLU A 97 -6.47 6.04 -10.36
N PHE A 98 -7.66 6.01 -9.72
CA PHE A 98 -7.89 5.18 -8.55
C PHE A 98 -7.97 3.69 -8.89
N CYS A 99 -8.47 3.33 -10.07
CA CYS A 99 -8.44 1.95 -10.56
C CYS A 99 -7.00 1.51 -10.81
N ASN A 100 -6.19 2.34 -11.47
CA ASN A 100 -4.77 2.10 -11.68
C ASN A 100 -4.06 1.90 -10.32
N ALA A 101 -4.24 2.84 -9.40
CA ALA A 101 -3.64 2.74 -8.06
C ALA A 101 -4.07 1.46 -7.33
N GLY A 102 -5.33 1.04 -7.48
CA GLY A 102 -5.83 -0.22 -6.92
C GLY A 102 -5.08 -1.44 -7.45
N CYS A 103 -4.82 -1.50 -8.76
CA CYS A 103 -4.06 -2.59 -9.39
C CYS A 103 -2.61 -2.65 -8.88
N LEU A 104 -1.93 -1.49 -8.82
CA LEU A 104 -0.55 -1.44 -8.32
C LEU A 104 -0.48 -1.87 -6.84
N ILE A 105 -1.38 -1.35 -6.01
CA ILE A 105 -1.41 -1.70 -4.58
C ILE A 105 -1.68 -3.20 -4.39
N GLU A 106 -2.64 -3.80 -5.12
CA GLU A 106 -2.90 -5.24 -4.96
C GLU A 106 -1.66 -6.07 -5.35
N ASN A 107 -0.93 -5.71 -6.42
CA ASN A 107 0.32 -6.37 -6.77
C ASN A 107 1.37 -6.25 -5.66
N ILE A 108 1.50 -5.07 -5.02
CA ILE A 108 2.37 -4.89 -3.84
C ILE A 108 1.97 -5.83 -2.71
N LEU A 109 0.67 -5.93 -2.39
CA LEU A 109 0.17 -6.79 -1.31
C LEU A 109 0.40 -8.28 -1.60
N LEU A 110 0.18 -8.70 -2.85
CA LEU A 110 0.38 -10.09 -3.27
C LEU A 110 1.87 -10.47 -3.27
N GLN A 111 2.74 -9.60 -3.79
CA GLN A 111 4.18 -9.85 -3.80
C GLN A 111 4.76 -9.85 -2.38
N ALA A 112 4.34 -8.94 -1.50
CA ALA A 112 4.72 -8.98 -0.09
C ALA A 112 4.34 -10.34 0.53
N THR A 113 3.12 -10.82 0.28
CA THR A 113 2.66 -12.13 0.75
C THR A 113 3.51 -13.28 0.19
N ALA A 114 3.89 -13.24 -1.10
CA ALA A 114 4.75 -14.24 -1.72
C ALA A 114 6.15 -14.31 -1.10
N LEU A 115 6.59 -13.22 -0.48
CA LEU A 115 7.86 -13.08 0.26
C LEU A 115 7.71 -13.32 1.77
N ASP A 116 6.58 -13.87 2.23
CA ASP A 116 6.24 -14.07 3.63
C ASP A 116 6.23 -12.77 4.47
N LEU A 117 6.04 -11.62 3.81
CA LEU A 117 5.88 -10.31 4.43
C LEU A 117 4.41 -9.98 4.68
N GLY A 118 4.15 -9.27 5.77
CA GLY A 118 2.86 -8.67 6.06
C GLY A 118 2.66 -7.38 5.27
N SER A 119 1.41 -7.10 4.91
CA SER A 119 1.08 -5.86 4.22
C SER A 119 -0.29 -5.32 4.61
N THR A 120 -0.48 -4.01 4.43
CA THR A 120 -1.75 -3.33 4.69
C THR A 120 -1.99 -2.24 3.66
N TYR A 121 -3.18 -2.25 3.05
CA TYR A 121 -3.66 -1.16 2.22
C TYR A 121 -3.89 0.08 3.10
N ILE A 122 -3.28 1.22 2.76
CA ILE A 122 -3.38 2.47 3.50
C ILE A 122 -4.21 3.48 2.71
N TRP A 123 -5.30 3.93 3.32
CA TRP A 123 -6.19 4.91 2.72
C TRP A 123 -6.56 6.05 3.70
N GLY A 124 -7.11 5.72 4.86
CA GLY A 124 -7.77 6.66 5.76
C GLY A 124 -6.90 7.82 6.23
N CYS A 125 -5.63 7.56 6.54
CA CYS A 125 -4.71 8.58 7.03
C CYS A 125 -4.13 9.47 5.91
N LEU A 126 -4.20 9.06 4.64
CA LEU A 126 -3.68 9.85 3.51
C LEU A 126 -4.40 11.19 3.38
N LYS A 127 -5.69 11.24 3.71
CA LYS A 127 -6.44 12.51 3.74
C LYS A 127 -5.83 13.53 4.71
N LYS A 128 -5.22 13.06 5.81
CA LYS A 128 -4.53 13.91 6.77
C LYS A 128 -3.15 14.28 6.27
N LEU A 129 -2.40 13.31 5.73
CA LEU A 129 -1.09 13.54 5.11
C LEU A 129 -1.17 14.60 4.00
N LYS A 130 -2.13 14.48 3.08
CA LYS A 130 -2.34 15.44 1.96
C LYS A 130 -2.59 16.89 2.42
N LYS A 131 -3.00 17.11 3.68
CA LYS A 131 -3.16 18.44 4.28
C LYS A 131 -1.88 18.98 4.92
N ASN A 132 -0.79 18.22 4.91
CA ASN A 132 0.50 18.63 5.42
C ASN A 132 1.50 18.76 4.25
N PRO A 133 1.62 19.95 3.62
CA PRO A 133 2.47 20.13 2.43
C PRO A 133 3.95 19.88 2.72
N GLU A 134 4.43 20.13 3.94
CA GLU A 134 5.80 19.85 4.32
C GLU A 134 6.10 18.35 4.31
N ALA A 135 5.16 17.54 4.84
CA ALA A 135 5.32 16.09 4.82
C ALA A 135 5.17 15.52 3.39
N VAL A 136 4.25 16.07 2.58
CA VAL A 136 4.09 15.66 1.17
C VAL A 136 5.35 15.97 0.37
N ALA A 137 5.97 17.14 0.58
CA ALA A 137 7.21 17.53 -0.10
C ALA A 137 8.36 16.53 0.14
N LEU A 138 8.41 15.86 1.30
CA LEU A 138 9.42 14.84 1.58
C LEU A 138 9.31 13.59 0.69
N LEU A 139 8.16 13.36 0.08
CA LEU A 139 7.94 12.22 -0.83
C LEU A 139 8.53 12.45 -2.22
N ASN A 140 8.94 13.69 -2.52
CA ASN A 140 9.53 14.08 -3.81
C ASN A 140 8.71 13.61 -5.03
N ILE A 141 7.38 13.72 -4.89
CA ILE A 141 6.42 13.35 -5.94
C ILE A 141 6.59 14.35 -7.10
N PRO A 142 6.59 13.91 -8.38
CA PRO A 142 6.69 14.81 -9.51
C PRO A 142 5.58 15.87 -9.53
N GLU A 143 5.88 17.04 -10.10
CA GLU A 143 4.90 18.12 -10.26
C GLU A 143 3.68 17.65 -11.07
N GLY A 144 2.50 18.04 -10.64
CA GLY A 144 1.23 17.63 -11.25
C GLY A 144 0.70 16.28 -10.82
N TYR A 145 1.42 15.55 -9.94
CA TYR A 145 0.94 14.27 -9.40
C TYR A 145 0.37 14.45 -7.99
N GLU A 146 -0.67 13.68 -7.70
CA GLU A 146 -1.26 13.60 -6.36
C GLU A 146 -1.20 12.17 -5.81
N ILE A 147 -1.12 12.04 -4.47
CA ILE A 147 -1.18 10.74 -3.80
C ILE A 147 -2.58 10.14 -3.99
N MET A 148 -2.66 8.99 -4.64
CA MET A 148 -3.91 8.24 -4.81
C MET A 148 -4.10 7.22 -3.69
N SER A 149 -3.07 6.45 -3.39
CA SER A 149 -3.14 5.37 -2.40
C SER A 149 -1.76 5.04 -1.85
N ALA A 150 -1.72 4.14 -0.85
CA ALA A 150 -0.46 3.61 -0.34
C ALA A 150 -0.63 2.20 0.21
N ALA A 151 0.49 1.50 0.37
CA ALA A 151 0.59 0.27 1.13
C ALA A 151 1.77 0.33 2.09
N VAL A 152 1.64 -0.30 3.25
CA VAL A 152 2.78 -0.57 4.13
C VAL A 152 3.13 -2.03 4.11
N VAL A 153 4.42 -2.32 4.24
CA VAL A 153 5.00 -3.66 4.22
C VAL A 153 6.00 -3.79 5.37
N GLY A 154 6.08 -4.97 5.95
CA GLY A 154 7.02 -5.29 7.02
C GLY A 154 6.96 -6.76 7.39
N TYR A 155 7.83 -7.20 8.28
CA TYR A 155 7.75 -8.55 8.85
C TYR A 155 6.56 -8.63 9.80
N PRO A 156 5.61 -9.56 9.59
CA PRO A 156 4.44 -9.69 10.45
C PRO A 156 4.84 -10.19 11.85
N ALA A 157 4.23 -9.65 12.91
CA ALA A 157 4.48 -10.11 14.29
C ALA A 157 4.09 -11.58 14.51
N GLU A 158 3.14 -12.07 13.73
CA GLU A 158 2.75 -13.47 13.69
C GLU A 158 2.88 -14.00 12.26
N PRO A 159 3.30 -15.26 12.05
CA PRO A 159 3.38 -15.86 10.73
C PRO A 159 2.06 -15.71 9.95
N LEU A 160 2.18 -15.52 8.65
CA LEU A 160 1.01 -15.51 7.79
C LEU A 160 0.30 -16.87 7.87
N SER A 161 -1.00 -16.85 8.04
CA SER A 161 -1.84 -18.05 8.11
C SER A 161 -2.88 -18.04 7.00
N GLU A 162 -3.30 -19.23 6.58
CA GLU A 162 -4.34 -19.36 5.58
C GLU A 162 -5.63 -18.67 6.04
N ARG A 163 -6.19 -17.88 5.16
CA ARG A 163 -7.50 -17.26 5.37
C ARG A 163 -8.59 -18.23 4.93
N VAL A 164 -9.53 -18.52 5.82
CA VAL A 164 -10.72 -19.27 5.45
C VAL A 164 -11.47 -18.49 4.36
N GLY A 165 -11.61 -19.09 3.20
CA GLY A 165 -12.34 -18.50 2.07
C GLY A 165 -13.84 -18.44 2.41
N ASP A 166 -14.43 -17.27 2.24
CA ASP A 166 -15.86 -17.06 2.34
C ASP A 166 -16.37 -16.61 0.96
N ARG A 167 -17.09 -17.51 0.29
CA ARG A 167 -17.64 -17.26 -1.05
C ARG A 167 -18.78 -16.25 -1.00
N GLU A 168 -19.45 -16.13 0.14
CA GLU A 168 -20.58 -15.20 0.31
C GLU A 168 -20.13 -13.78 0.70
N ARG A 169 -18.83 -13.58 0.91
CA ARG A 169 -18.28 -12.28 1.29
C ARG A 169 -18.60 -11.16 0.29
N ILE A 170 -18.65 -11.50 -0.99
CA ILE A 170 -19.03 -10.57 -2.07
C ILE A 170 -20.11 -11.25 -2.88
N SER A 171 -21.26 -10.59 -3.04
CA SER A 171 -22.33 -11.10 -3.90
C SER A 171 -21.83 -11.24 -5.34
N HIS A 172 -22.20 -12.33 -5.97
CA HIS A 172 -21.83 -12.60 -7.36
C HIS A 172 -22.90 -13.40 -8.08
N ASN A 173 -22.89 -13.33 -9.39
CA ASN A 173 -23.73 -14.16 -10.24
C ASN A 173 -22.93 -14.64 -11.45
N ILE A 174 -23.35 -15.76 -12.01
CA ILE A 174 -22.82 -16.31 -13.26
C ILE A 174 -23.96 -16.34 -14.27
N ILE A 175 -23.81 -15.58 -15.35
CA ILE A 175 -24.76 -15.55 -16.44
C ILE A 175 -24.26 -16.55 -17.51
N LYS A 176 -25.13 -17.47 -17.92
CA LYS A 176 -24.84 -18.50 -18.95
C LYS A 176 -25.56 -18.19 -20.22
#